data_faf7de8045854d55eb322a2d9524b636
#
_entry.id   faf7de8045854d55eb322a2d9524b636
#
_cell.length_a   1.000
_cell.length_b   1.000
_cell.length_c   1.000
_cell.angle_alpha   90.00
_cell.angle_beta   90.00
_cell.angle_gamma   90.00
#
_symmetry.space_group_name_H-M   'P 1'
#
loop_
_entity.id
_entity.type
_entity.pdbx_description
1 polymer ?
#
loop_
_entity_poly.entity_id
_entity_poly.type
_entity_poly.pdbx_seq_one_letter_code
_entity_poly.pdbx_strand_id
1 'polypeptide(L)'
;MADPTYNTTEAEAVPAEKDQQKITNNNNPEIPPMADTKPDPAPASPPNTKAKNLAGLLTIVCFILSFPVIASVIWLFYMRDFDCEGLLRLPRLQTGIGIALIFVFIISNAALFLRSRFPMPGVIMVMVPLILMLTAGLALVGAYDMESRKIPASPRWFRLKVDNNNNWNNIKSCIYDTGDCDDLQSRFFTLKSYDFSTSKLTSIESGCCKPPAICGMEFINATFWRRREEREPLEGDQDCETWNNDRTIQCYNCQSCKDGFLRTLKSKWWKLGIFLVLMALLLIVFHLLVFLATMWERF
;
A
#
# COMPACT_ATOMS: atom_id res chain seq x y z
N MET A 1 54.46 7.30 -17.84
CA MET A 1 54.47 8.51 -18.69
C MET A 1 53.40 9.41 -18.12
N ALA A 2 53.80 10.20 -17.22
CA ALA A 2 54.23 11.59 -17.21
C ALA A 2 53.05 12.49 -16.80
N ASP A 3 53.09 12.85 -15.55
CA ASP A 3 52.63 14.13 -14.97
C ASP A 3 53.36 15.32 -15.69
N PRO A 4 52.89 16.54 -15.66
CA PRO A 4 53.30 17.47 -14.62
C PRO A 4 52.24 18.51 -14.23
N THR A 5 52.08 18.72 -12.90
CA THR A 5 52.58 19.85 -12.06
C THR A 5 52.70 21.22 -12.70
N TYR A 6 52.16 22.25 -12.04
CA TYR A 6 52.77 23.53 -11.71
C TYR A 6 51.79 24.44 -11.02
N ASN A 7 51.96 24.73 -9.74
CA ASN A 7 52.64 25.78 -9.01
C ASN A 7 51.88 27.11 -8.90
N THR A 8 51.52 27.41 -7.65
CA THR A 8 51.96 28.47 -6.71
C THR A 8 52.14 29.91 -7.21
N THR A 9 51.55 30.85 -6.46
CA THR A 9 52.16 32.04 -5.89
C THR A 9 51.07 32.73 -5.05
N GLU A 10 51.06 32.77 -3.77
CA GLU A 10 51.67 33.58 -2.71
C GLU A 10 52.02 35.04 -3.04
N ALA A 11 51.50 35.95 -2.19
CA ALA A 11 52.11 37.16 -1.61
C ALA A 11 51.00 38.02 -0.99
N GLU A 12 50.94 38.11 0.28
CA GLU A 12 51.65 38.98 1.27
C GLU A 12 51.04 40.36 1.37
N ALA A 13 50.37 40.69 2.40
CA ALA A 13 50.64 41.25 3.72
C ALA A 13 50.97 42.77 3.77
N VAL A 14 50.20 43.48 4.62
CA VAL A 14 50.64 44.40 5.68
C VAL A 14 50.99 45.86 5.29
N PRO A 15 51.01 46.81 6.24
CA PRO A 15 49.99 47.38 7.15
C PRO A 15 50.03 48.91 7.27
N ALA A 16 49.24 49.46 8.21
CA ALA A 16 49.46 50.66 9.07
C ALA A 16 49.56 52.04 8.38
N GLU A 17 49.27 53.13 8.92
CA GLU A 17 49.40 53.68 10.25
C GLU A 17 48.72 55.12 10.27
N LYS A 18 48.13 55.48 11.43
CA LYS A 18 48.10 56.69 12.13
C LYS A 18 48.29 58.04 11.37
N ASP A 19 47.54 59.04 11.72
CA ASP A 19 47.79 60.10 12.69
C ASP A 19 46.71 61.18 12.65
N GLN A 20 46.15 61.48 13.77
CA GLN A 20 46.16 62.72 14.61
C GLN A 20 46.07 64.07 13.89
N GLN A 21 45.12 64.84 14.31
CA GLN A 21 45.23 66.14 15.05
C GLN A 21 43.95 66.95 14.81
N LYS A 22 43.15 67.21 15.81
CA LYS A 22 43.17 68.25 16.85
C LYS A 22 42.88 69.67 16.34
N ILE A 23 42.04 70.34 17.15
CA ILE A 23 41.85 71.76 17.39
C ILE A 23 40.58 72.40 16.82
N THR A 24 39.73 72.67 17.62
CA THR A 24 39.29 73.76 18.50
C THR A 24 37.98 74.43 18.11
N ASN A 25 37.14 74.43 19.10
CA ASN A 25 36.32 75.56 19.59
C ASN A 25 35.40 76.34 18.62
N ASN A 26 34.14 76.32 18.85
CA ASN A 26 33.42 77.46 19.40
C ASN A 26 31.92 77.16 19.62
N ASN A 27 31.55 77.52 20.79
CA ASN A 27 30.24 77.88 21.34
C ASN A 27 29.10 78.07 20.35
N ASN A 28 28.05 77.32 20.49
CA ASN A 28 26.67 77.80 20.50
C ASN A 28 25.64 76.81 20.99
N PRO A 29 24.42 77.12 21.36
CA PRO A 29 23.78 76.66 22.59
C PRO A 29 23.07 75.34 22.47
N GLU A 30 22.92 74.74 23.65
CA GLU A 30 22.15 73.51 23.94
C GLU A 30 20.78 73.47 23.27
N ILE A 31 20.64 72.51 22.33
CA ILE A 31 19.36 71.93 21.94
C ILE A 31 19.27 70.62 22.73
N PRO A 32 18.19 70.36 23.50
CA PRO A 32 18.05 69.14 24.25
C PRO A 32 18.04 67.95 23.28
N PRO A 33 18.66 66.82 23.63
CA PRO A 33 18.67 65.60 22.73
C PRO A 33 17.26 65.15 22.53
N MET A 34 16.80 65.15 21.26
CA MET A 34 15.68 64.39 20.83
C MET A 34 15.97 62.95 21.20
N ALA A 35 15.19 62.43 22.11
CA ALA A 35 15.16 61.04 22.41
C ALA A 35 14.89 60.25 21.08
N ASP A 36 15.86 59.44 20.68
CA ASP A 36 15.67 58.41 19.69
C ASP A 36 14.55 57.50 20.18
N THR A 37 13.34 57.85 19.80
CA THR A 37 12.19 56.94 19.92
C THR A 37 12.39 55.87 18.89
N LYS A 38 13.10 54.80 19.31
CA LYS A 38 13.09 53.53 18.61
C LYS A 38 11.63 53.21 18.32
N PRO A 39 11.21 53.05 17.07
CA PRO A 39 9.82 52.68 16.79
C PRO A 39 9.52 51.38 17.53
N ASP A 40 8.57 51.45 18.44
CA ASP A 40 8.03 50.25 19.08
C ASP A 40 7.65 49.24 18.00
N PRO A 41 8.03 47.99 18.12
CA PRO A 41 7.59 46.99 17.18
C PRO A 41 6.05 46.98 17.18
N ALA A 42 5.48 47.19 16.00
CA ALA A 42 4.04 47.21 15.81
C ALA A 42 3.42 45.98 16.51
N PRO A 43 2.32 46.18 17.27
CA PRO A 43 1.71 45.07 18.00
C PRO A 43 1.40 43.95 17.02
N ALA A 44 1.99 42.80 17.26
CA ALA A 44 1.72 41.59 16.48
C ALA A 44 0.20 41.38 16.46
N SER A 45 -0.39 41.36 15.28
CA SER A 45 -1.82 41.11 15.09
C SER A 45 -2.21 39.87 15.92
N PRO A 46 -3.35 39.91 16.66
CA PRO A 46 -3.73 38.80 17.51
C PRO A 46 -3.84 37.51 16.64
N PRO A 47 -3.25 36.39 17.10
CA PRO A 47 -3.23 35.16 16.34
C PRO A 47 -4.66 34.79 15.97
N ASN A 48 -4.89 34.45 14.68
CA ASN A 48 -6.21 34.17 14.14
C ASN A 48 -6.77 32.93 14.85
N THR A 49 -7.55 33.13 15.91
CA THR A 49 -8.08 32.08 16.79
C THR A 49 -8.87 31.02 15.98
N LYS A 50 -9.51 31.46 14.88
CA LYS A 50 -10.24 30.57 13.96
C LYS A 50 -9.30 29.61 13.22
N ALA A 51 -8.17 30.12 12.73
CA ALA A 51 -7.16 29.29 12.04
C ALA A 51 -6.54 28.26 12.99
N LYS A 52 -6.26 28.64 14.23
CA LYS A 52 -5.72 27.74 15.26
C LYS A 52 -6.70 26.62 15.61
N ASN A 53 -7.98 26.93 15.79
CA ASN A 53 -9.02 25.95 16.07
C ASN A 53 -9.22 25.01 14.89
N LEU A 54 -9.22 25.51 13.65
CA LEU A 54 -9.30 24.72 12.44
C LEU A 54 -8.11 23.77 12.30
N ALA A 55 -6.91 24.26 12.49
CA ALA A 55 -5.70 23.44 12.45
C ALA A 55 -5.68 22.36 13.53
N GLY A 56 -6.20 22.66 14.73
CA GLY A 56 -6.40 21.69 15.81
C GLY A 56 -7.39 20.58 15.44
N LEU A 57 -8.57 20.98 14.92
CA LEU A 57 -9.58 20.02 14.46
C LEU A 57 -9.07 19.08 13.37
N LEU A 58 -8.43 19.66 12.34
CA LEU A 58 -7.85 18.87 11.24
C LEU A 58 -6.78 17.90 11.73
N THR A 59 -5.99 18.28 12.74
CA THR A 59 -5.00 17.38 13.36
C THR A 59 -5.66 16.16 14.02
N ILE A 60 -6.75 16.40 14.77
CA ILE A 60 -7.50 15.32 15.42
C ILE A 60 -8.10 14.38 14.37
N VAL A 61 -8.71 14.93 13.32
CA VAL A 61 -9.26 14.13 12.21
C VAL A 61 -8.16 13.30 11.53
N CYS A 62 -7.02 13.90 11.23
CA CYS A 62 -5.89 13.20 10.61
C CYS A 62 -5.35 12.07 11.50
N PHE A 63 -5.28 12.32 12.81
CA PHE A 63 -4.91 11.29 13.80
C PHE A 63 -5.90 10.12 13.78
N ILE A 64 -7.21 10.40 13.81
CA ILE A 64 -8.25 9.37 13.74
C ILE A 64 -8.17 8.58 12.43
N LEU A 65 -7.94 9.25 11.29
CA LEU A 65 -7.79 8.62 9.99
C LEU A 65 -6.53 7.72 9.88
N SER A 66 -5.55 7.88 10.77
CA SER A 66 -4.37 7.01 10.80
C SER A 66 -4.65 5.64 11.43
N PHE A 67 -5.70 5.46 12.27
CA PHE A 67 -6.01 4.18 12.91
C PHE A 67 -6.37 3.05 11.94
N PRO A 68 -7.16 3.26 10.87
CA PRO A 68 -7.40 2.22 9.87
C PRO A 68 -6.13 1.64 9.25
N VAL A 69 -5.04 2.43 9.16
CA VAL A 69 -3.74 1.94 8.67
C VAL A 69 -3.18 0.87 9.63
N ILE A 70 -3.22 1.11 10.94
CA ILE A 70 -2.79 0.10 11.92
C ILE A 70 -3.74 -1.10 11.94
N ALA A 71 -5.05 -0.87 11.86
CA ALA A 71 -6.03 -1.95 11.77
C ALA A 71 -5.76 -2.86 10.53
N SER A 72 -5.35 -2.27 9.40
CA SER A 72 -4.98 -3.05 8.21
C SER A 72 -3.70 -3.88 8.40
N VAL A 73 -2.76 -3.42 9.22
CA VAL A 73 -1.57 -4.21 9.58
C VAL A 73 -1.97 -5.44 10.40
N ILE A 74 -2.84 -5.26 11.40
CA ILE A 74 -3.34 -6.37 12.22
C ILE A 74 -4.09 -7.37 11.32
N TRP A 75 -4.98 -6.87 10.46
CA TRP A 75 -5.70 -7.72 9.49
C TRP A 75 -4.74 -8.48 8.56
N LEU A 76 -3.69 -7.81 8.06
CA LEU A 76 -2.69 -8.40 7.19
C LEU A 76 -1.93 -9.56 7.88
N PHE A 77 -1.57 -9.38 9.15
CA PHE A 77 -0.91 -10.44 9.93
C PHE A 77 -1.86 -11.57 10.32
N TYR A 78 -3.11 -11.27 10.62
CA TYR A 78 -4.12 -12.28 10.91
C TYR A 78 -4.43 -13.16 9.69
N MET A 79 -4.49 -12.56 8.48
CA MET A 79 -4.75 -13.27 7.22
C MET A 79 -3.50 -13.95 6.61
N ARG A 80 -2.38 -13.95 7.36
CA ARG A 80 -1.11 -14.54 6.89
C ARG A 80 -1.17 -16.06 6.73
N ASP A 81 -2.04 -16.72 7.46
CA ASP A 81 -2.10 -18.17 7.57
C ASP A 81 -2.98 -18.86 6.48
N PHE A 82 -3.20 -18.21 5.34
CA PHE A 82 -3.85 -18.88 4.21
C PHE A 82 -2.86 -19.83 3.54
N ASP A 83 -3.16 -21.13 3.63
CA ASP A 83 -2.21 -22.24 3.60
C ASP A 83 -1.32 -22.34 2.36
N CYS A 84 -1.82 -22.04 1.16
CA CYS A 84 -1.05 -22.24 -0.07
C CYS A 84 -0.34 -20.97 -0.60
N GLU A 85 -0.55 -19.80 0.00
CA GLU A 85 0.13 -18.55 -0.40
C GLU A 85 1.63 -18.55 -0.05
N GLY A 86 2.02 -19.35 0.95
CA GLY A 86 3.40 -19.50 1.39
C GLY A 86 4.35 -19.95 0.29
N LEU A 87 3.85 -20.78 -0.63
CA LEU A 87 4.60 -21.30 -1.78
C LEU A 87 5.01 -20.21 -2.77
N LEU A 88 4.26 -19.13 -2.86
CA LEU A 88 4.57 -17.95 -3.69
C LEU A 88 5.42 -16.89 -2.98
N ARG A 89 5.93 -17.17 -1.78
CA ARG A 89 6.68 -16.25 -0.90
C ARG A 89 5.88 -14.99 -0.52
N LEU A 90 4.57 -15.03 -0.62
CA LEU A 90 3.68 -13.92 -0.26
C LEU A 90 3.74 -13.53 1.22
N PRO A 91 3.95 -14.43 2.20
CA PRO A 91 4.09 -14.05 3.61
C PRO A 91 5.23 -13.07 3.87
N ARG A 92 6.35 -13.19 3.13
CA ARG A 92 7.46 -12.23 3.24
C ARG A 92 7.06 -10.84 2.73
N LEU A 93 6.31 -10.78 1.63
CA LEU A 93 5.79 -9.54 1.08
C LEU A 93 4.77 -8.92 2.04
N GLN A 94 3.86 -9.71 2.62
CA GLN A 94 2.90 -9.26 3.62
C GLN A 94 3.61 -8.64 4.84
N THR A 95 4.64 -9.31 5.36
CA THR A 95 5.44 -8.79 6.47
C THR A 95 6.12 -7.48 6.10
N GLY A 96 6.70 -7.38 4.89
CA GLY A 96 7.31 -6.15 4.40
C GLY A 96 6.33 -4.99 4.30
N ILE A 97 5.15 -5.23 3.72
CA ILE A 97 4.07 -4.23 3.63
C ILE A 97 3.60 -3.83 5.04
N GLY A 98 3.40 -4.79 5.95
CA GLY A 98 2.99 -4.51 7.32
C GLY A 98 3.98 -3.61 8.04
N ILE A 99 5.28 -3.90 7.96
CA ILE A 99 6.34 -3.06 8.54
C ILE A 99 6.32 -1.65 7.91
N ALA A 100 6.21 -1.54 6.58
CA ALA A 100 6.13 -0.26 5.89
C ALA A 100 4.92 0.57 6.37
N LEU A 101 3.75 -0.05 6.57
CA LEU A 101 2.55 0.63 7.08
C LEU A 101 2.72 1.12 8.53
N ILE A 102 3.44 0.37 9.37
CA ILE A 102 3.79 0.83 10.72
C ILE A 102 4.66 2.09 10.64
N PHE A 103 5.66 2.11 9.74
CA PHE A 103 6.48 3.31 9.52
C PHE A 103 5.65 4.50 9.02
N VAL A 104 4.73 4.28 8.07
CA VAL A 104 3.79 5.33 7.59
C VAL A 104 3.00 5.89 8.77
N PHE A 105 2.44 5.03 9.63
CA PHE A 105 1.69 5.46 10.81
C PHE A 105 2.54 6.29 11.77
N ILE A 106 3.75 5.83 12.10
CA ILE A 106 4.65 6.53 13.03
C ILE A 106 5.05 7.90 12.46
N ILE A 107 5.48 7.96 11.19
CA ILE A 107 5.93 9.20 10.53
C ILE A 107 4.76 10.19 10.41
N SER A 108 3.57 9.72 10.00
CA SER A 108 2.37 10.54 9.89
C SER A 108 2.02 11.20 11.22
N ASN A 109 2.01 10.43 12.31
CA ASN A 109 1.68 10.97 13.63
C ASN A 109 2.79 11.83 14.22
N ALA A 110 4.06 11.47 14.03
CA ALA A 110 5.20 12.28 14.46
C ALA A 110 5.18 13.67 13.79
N ALA A 111 4.87 13.73 12.49
CA ALA A 111 4.78 15.00 11.77
C ALA A 111 3.64 15.90 12.28
N LEU A 112 2.50 15.33 12.69
CA LEU A 112 1.42 16.08 13.34
C LEU A 112 1.86 16.69 14.68
N PHE A 113 2.68 15.99 15.45
CA PHE A 113 3.26 16.49 16.69
C PHE A 113 4.31 17.58 16.45
N LEU A 114 5.17 17.42 15.45
CA LEU A 114 6.26 18.34 15.15
C LEU A 114 5.83 19.54 14.29
N ARG A 115 4.58 19.60 13.82
CA ARG A 115 4.07 20.63 12.90
C ARG A 115 4.31 22.06 13.38
N SER A 116 4.20 22.28 14.70
CA SER A 116 4.37 23.61 15.30
C SER A 116 5.82 24.12 15.23
N ARG A 117 6.78 23.21 15.23
CA ARG A 117 8.21 23.51 15.25
C ARG A 117 8.84 23.54 13.87
N PHE A 118 8.46 22.60 13.01
CA PHE A 118 9.05 22.40 11.67
C PHE A 118 7.98 22.11 10.61
N PRO A 119 7.20 23.11 10.14
CA PRO A 119 6.09 22.83 9.23
C PRO A 119 6.55 22.37 7.84
N MET A 120 7.59 22.99 7.27
CA MET A 120 8.06 22.65 5.92
C MET A 120 8.71 21.26 5.83
N PRO A 121 9.74 20.90 6.63
CA PRO A 121 10.34 19.59 6.56
C PRO A 121 9.36 18.48 6.99
N GLY A 122 8.42 18.78 7.90
CA GLY A 122 7.40 17.83 8.35
C GLY A 122 6.50 17.35 7.24
N VAL A 123 6.06 18.23 6.35
CA VAL A 123 5.22 17.86 5.19
C VAL A 123 5.98 16.95 4.21
N ILE A 124 7.21 17.31 3.85
CA ILE A 124 8.02 16.50 2.93
C ILE A 124 8.25 15.11 3.52
N MET A 125 8.54 15.02 4.81
CA MET A 125 8.78 13.77 5.52
C MET A 125 7.59 12.82 5.49
N VAL A 126 6.37 13.35 5.48
CA VAL A 126 5.11 12.57 5.40
C VAL A 126 4.75 12.24 3.95
N MET A 127 4.94 13.18 3.02
CA MET A 127 4.51 12.99 1.64
C MET A 127 5.25 11.82 0.97
N VAL A 128 6.55 11.64 1.23
CA VAL A 128 7.33 10.54 0.64
C VAL A 128 6.73 9.16 0.97
N PRO A 129 6.54 8.75 2.24
CA PRO A 129 5.96 7.45 2.54
C PRO A 129 4.50 7.31 2.09
N LEU A 130 3.70 8.39 2.06
CA LEU A 130 2.33 8.35 1.55
C LEU A 130 2.29 8.14 0.03
N ILE A 131 3.19 8.76 -0.73
CA ILE A 131 3.31 8.53 -2.18
C ILE A 131 3.78 7.09 -2.44
N LEU A 132 4.72 6.56 -1.65
CA LEU A 132 5.13 5.15 -1.74
C LEU A 132 3.97 4.20 -1.42
N MET A 133 3.15 4.50 -0.42
CA MET A 133 1.94 3.75 -0.10
C MET A 133 0.92 3.79 -1.26
N LEU A 134 0.72 4.96 -1.87
CA LEU A 134 -0.15 5.14 -3.03
C LEU A 134 0.34 4.32 -4.22
N THR A 135 1.62 4.41 -4.57
CA THR A 135 2.21 3.66 -5.69
C THR A 135 2.15 2.15 -5.46
N ALA A 136 2.41 1.68 -4.24
CA ALA A 136 2.25 0.28 -3.87
C ALA A 136 0.80 -0.18 -4.01
N GLY A 137 -0.18 0.60 -3.54
CA GLY A 137 -1.60 0.30 -3.70
C GLY A 137 -2.01 0.20 -5.17
N LEU A 138 -1.60 1.15 -6.01
CA LEU A 138 -1.85 1.13 -7.46
C LEU A 138 -1.22 -0.10 -8.13
N ALA A 139 -0.03 -0.50 -7.70
CA ALA A 139 0.62 -1.71 -8.21
C ALA A 139 -0.17 -2.98 -7.88
N LEU A 140 -0.70 -3.11 -6.67
CA LEU A 140 -1.52 -4.25 -6.24
C LEU A 140 -2.87 -4.31 -6.98
N VAL A 141 -3.46 -3.17 -7.29
CA VAL A 141 -4.68 -3.08 -8.10
C VAL A 141 -4.41 -3.44 -9.56
N GLY A 142 -3.18 -3.33 -10.03
CA GLY A 142 -2.78 -3.63 -11.41
C GLY A 142 -2.91 -2.43 -12.35
N ALA A 143 -2.77 -1.21 -11.82
CA ALA A 143 -2.82 0.02 -12.61
C ALA A 143 -1.62 0.19 -13.56
N TYR A 144 -0.50 -0.50 -13.30
CA TYR A 144 0.72 -0.46 -14.13
C TYR A 144 0.78 -1.64 -15.09
N ASP A 145 0.26 -1.47 -16.30
CA ASP A 145 0.15 -2.58 -17.26
C ASP A 145 1.51 -3.09 -17.80
N MET A 146 2.47 -2.23 -18.04
CA MET A 146 3.73 -2.62 -18.66
C MET A 146 4.71 -3.33 -17.71
N GLU A 147 4.72 -2.99 -16.43
CA GLU A 147 5.65 -3.56 -15.45
C GLU A 147 5.03 -4.56 -14.48
N SER A 148 3.73 -4.77 -14.55
CA SER A 148 2.99 -5.64 -13.60
C SER A 148 3.48 -7.09 -13.56
N ARG A 149 4.21 -7.56 -14.60
CA ARG A 149 4.82 -8.91 -14.62
C ARG A 149 5.94 -9.10 -13.60
N LYS A 150 6.67 -8.02 -13.28
CA LYS A 150 7.79 -8.03 -12.34
C LYS A 150 7.38 -7.66 -10.91
N ILE A 151 6.24 -6.99 -10.76
CA ILE A 151 5.76 -6.51 -9.46
C ILE A 151 5.09 -7.66 -8.72
N PRO A 152 5.62 -8.12 -7.57
CA PRO A 152 5.01 -9.19 -6.77
C PRO A 152 3.59 -8.83 -6.35
N ALA A 153 2.71 -9.85 -6.31
CA ALA A 153 1.29 -9.73 -5.97
C ALA A 153 0.42 -8.91 -6.94
N SER A 154 0.96 -8.48 -8.09
CA SER A 154 0.14 -7.91 -9.15
C SER A 154 -0.68 -9.00 -9.88
N PRO A 155 -1.83 -8.64 -10.51
CA PRO A 155 -2.67 -9.62 -11.19
C PRO A 155 -1.97 -10.44 -12.29
N ARG A 156 -1.06 -9.80 -13.04
CA ARG A 156 -0.28 -10.48 -14.09
C ARG A 156 0.83 -11.35 -13.54
N TRP A 157 1.47 -10.90 -12.45
CA TRP A 157 2.49 -11.71 -11.77
C TRP A 157 1.90 -13.00 -11.22
N PHE A 158 0.71 -12.94 -10.61
CA PHE A 158 -0.01 -14.14 -10.14
C PHE A 158 -0.25 -15.13 -11.26
N ARG A 159 -0.76 -14.65 -12.40
CA ARG A 159 -1.03 -15.53 -13.56
C ARG A 159 0.25 -16.23 -14.03
N LEU A 160 1.36 -15.48 -14.21
CA LEU A 160 2.64 -16.07 -14.62
C LEU A 160 3.18 -17.10 -13.61
N LYS A 161 2.94 -16.91 -12.31
CA LYS A 161 3.38 -17.85 -11.29
C LYS A 161 2.53 -19.12 -11.25
N VAL A 162 1.22 -19.00 -11.44
CA VAL A 162 0.29 -20.12 -11.45
C VAL A 162 0.36 -20.92 -12.75
N ASP A 163 0.58 -20.25 -13.89
CA ASP A 163 0.74 -20.93 -15.19
C ASP A 163 2.05 -21.72 -15.30
N ASN A 164 3.01 -21.47 -14.41
CA ASN A 164 4.23 -22.26 -14.35
C ASN A 164 3.97 -23.63 -13.72
N ASN A 165 4.20 -24.70 -14.49
CA ASN A 165 3.87 -26.07 -14.09
C ASN A 165 4.56 -26.51 -12.79
N ASN A 166 5.81 -26.11 -12.54
CA ASN A 166 6.52 -26.47 -11.33
C ASN A 166 5.88 -25.83 -10.08
N ASN A 167 5.50 -24.56 -10.18
CA ASN A 167 4.80 -23.86 -9.10
C ASN A 167 3.40 -24.47 -8.91
N TRP A 168 2.70 -24.75 -10.03
CA TRP A 168 1.36 -25.30 -9.97
C TRP A 168 1.31 -26.67 -9.28
N ASN A 169 2.25 -27.56 -9.56
CA ASN A 169 2.32 -28.86 -8.90
C ASN A 169 2.41 -28.75 -7.38
N ASN A 170 3.19 -27.79 -6.87
CA ASN A 170 3.29 -27.54 -5.44
C ASN A 170 1.99 -26.94 -4.87
N ILE A 171 1.38 -25.98 -5.59
CA ILE A 171 0.11 -25.35 -5.19
C ILE A 171 -1.01 -26.40 -5.18
N LYS A 172 -1.09 -27.22 -6.20
CA LYS A 172 -2.06 -28.33 -6.31
C LYS A 172 -1.96 -29.29 -5.13
N SER A 173 -0.75 -29.74 -4.79
CA SER A 173 -0.54 -30.60 -3.63
C SER A 173 -0.99 -29.93 -2.34
N CYS A 174 -0.71 -28.66 -2.18
CA CYS A 174 -1.16 -27.89 -1.03
C CYS A 174 -2.69 -27.78 -0.96
N ILE A 175 -3.38 -27.49 -2.08
CA ILE A 175 -4.86 -27.41 -2.13
C ILE A 175 -5.47 -28.79 -1.79
N TYR A 176 -4.85 -29.87 -2.23
CA TYR A 176 -5.27 -31.22 -1.87
C TYR A 176 -5.09 -31.49 -0.36
N ASP A 177 -3.94 -31.11 0.19
CA ASP A 177 -3.60 -31.33 1.61
C ASP A 177 -4.49 -30.49 2.55
N THR A 178 -5.04 -29.34 2.11
CA THR A 178 -5.99 -28.55 2.90
C THR A 178 -7.35 -29.23 3.05
N GLY A 179 -7.67 -30.19 2.20
CA GLY A 179 -8.93 -30.94 2.28
C GLY A 179 -10.18 -30.13 1.87
N ASP A 180 -10.02 -29.00 1.16
CA ASP A 180 -11.14 -28.14 0.75
C ASP A 180 -12.26 -28.91 0.04
N CYS A 181 -11.91 -29.91 -0.78
CA CYS A 181 -12.88 -30.72 -1.49
C CYS A 181 -13.55 -31.79 -0.60
N ASP A 182 -12.85 -32.32 0.39
CA ASP A 182 -13.42 -33.28 1.36
C ASP A 182 -14.38 -32.53 2.32
N ASP A 183 -14.03 -31.31 2.75
CA ASP A 183 -14.91 -30.45 3.50
C ASP A 183 -16.18 -30.10 2.72
N LEU A 184 -16.06 -29.82 1.43
CA LEU A 184 -17.19 -29.60 0.54
C LEU A 184 -18.15 -30.81 0.53
N GLN A 185 -17.61 -31.99 0.39
CA GLN A 185 -18.40 -33.22 0.41
C GLN A 185 -19.14 -33.38 1.75
N SER A 186 -18.48 -33.19 2.86
CA SER A 186 -19.07 -33.33 4.20
C SER A 186 -20.21 -32.34 4.45
N ARG A 187 -20.04 -31.07 4.04
CA ARG A 187 -21.03 -30.00 4.20
C ARG A 187 -22.29 -30.22 3.33
N PHE A 188 -22.14 -30.83 2.16
CA PHE A 188 -23.22 -30.96 1.19
C PHE A 188 -23.70 -32.42 0.98
N PHE A 189 -23.37 -33.33 1.90
CA PHE A 189 -23.69 -34.73 1.77
C PHE A 189 -25.20 -35.04 1.61
N THR A 190 -26.07 -34.22 2.25
CA THR A 190 -27.53 -34.43 2.25
C THR A 190 -28.29 -33.48 1.30
N LEU A 191 -27.58 -32.56 0.61
CA LEU A 191 -28.23 -31.53 -0.18
C LEU A 191 -28.61 -31.99 -1.58
N LYS A 192 -29.78 -31.52 -2.05
CA LYS A 192 -30.25 -31.75 -3.42
C LYS A 192 -29.48 -30.89 -4.42
N SER A 193 -29.48 -31.27 -5.67
CA SER A 193 -28.81 -30.55 -6.77
C SER A 193 -29.13 -29.06 -6.83
N TYR A 194 -30.38 -28.66 -6.59
CA TYR A 194 -30.81 -27.26 -6.59
C TYR A 194 -30.13 -26.45 -5.47
N ASP A 195 -30.13 -27.02 -4.26
CA ASP A 195 -29.56 -26.34 -3.10
C ASP A 195 -28.04 -26.21 -3.24
N PHE A 196 -27.37 -27.18 -3.82
CA PHE A 196 -25.96 -27.13 -4.16
C PHE A 196 -25.65 -26.03 -5.19
N SER A 197 -26.47 -25.90 -6.24
CA SER A 197 -26.26 -24.91 -7.31
C SER A 197 -26.42 -23.48 -6.82
N THR A 198 -27.25 -23.24 -5.79
CA THR A 198 -27.49 -21.94 -5.18
C THR A 198 -26.56 -21.63 -4.01
N SER A 199 -25.79 -22.61 -3.55
CA SER A 199 -24.87 -22.46 -2.44
C SER A 199 -23.67 -21.57 -2.79
N LYS A 200 -23.17 -20.83 -1.80
CA LYS A 200 -21.96 -20.00 -1.95
C LYS A 200 -20.71 -20.88 -1.80
N LEU A 201 -20.17 -21.34 -2.90
CA LEU A 201 -18.88 -22.03 -2.94
C LEU A 201 -17.73 -21.02 -2.97
N THR A 202 -16.62 -21.37 -2.35
CA THR A 202 -15.36 -20.63 -2.54
C THR A 202 -14.89 -20.74 -4.00
N SER A 203 -14.01 -19.85 -4.43
CA SER A 203 -13.49 -19.92 -5.80
C SER A 203 -12.65 -21.20 -6.03
N ILE A 204 -11.98 -21.70 -4.99
CA ILE A 204 -11.21 -22.94 -5.03
C ILE A 204 -12.18 -24.13 -5.13
N GLU A 205 -13.16 -24.23 -4.24
CA GLU A 205 -14.17 -25.30 -4.30
C GLU A 205 -14.90 -25.34 -5.66
N SER A 206 -15.26 -24.16 -6.17
CA SER A 206 -15.94 -24.04 -7.45
C SER A 206 -15.08 -24.46 -8.64
N GLY A 207 -13.77 -24.26 -8.58
CA GLY A 207 -12.85 -24.57 -9.68
C GLY A 207 -12.20 -25.94 -9.60
N CYS A 208 -11.89 -26.42 -8.37
CA CYS A 208 -11.11 -27.64 -8.16
C CYS A 208 -11.94 -28.86 -7.79
N CYS A 209 -13.08 -28.67 -7.07
CA CYS A 209 -13.84 -29.76 -6.46
C CYS A 209 -15.08 -30.22 -7.27
N LYS A 210 -15.37 -29.55 -8.37
CA LYS A 210 -16.47 -29.91 -9.28
C LYS A 210 -16.07 -29.70 -10.74
N PRO A 211 -16.72 -30.36 -11.69
CA PRO A 211 -16.48 -30.12 -13.10
C PRO A 211 -16.97 -28.74 -13.51
N PRO A 212 -16.33 -28.08 -14.49
CA PRO A 212 -16.86 -26.87 -15.10
C PRO A 212 -18.28 -27.03 -15.60
N ALA A 213 -19.11 -26.00 -15.48
CA ALA A 213 -20.51 -26.05 -15.89
C ALA A 213 -20.68 -26.37 -17.41
N ILE A 214 -19.69 -25.98 -18.21
CA ILE A 214 -19.66 -26.17 -19.65
C ILE A 214 -19.65 -27.70 -20.01
N CYS A 215 -19.13 -28.56 -19.12
CA CYS A 215 -19.08 -30.00 -19.35
C CYS A 215 -20.46 -30.66 -19.30
N GLY A 216 -21.52 -29.99 -18.87
CA GLY A 216 -22.90 -30.49 -18.87
C GLY A 216 -23.12 -31.77 -18.08
N MET A 217 -22.26 -32.03 -17.08
CA MET A 217 -22.35 -33.23 -16.24
C MET A 217 -23.54 -33.17 -15.29
N GLU A 218 -24.13 -34.32 -14.98
CA GLU A 218 -25.22 -34.45 -14.06
C GLU A 218 -24.73 -34.58 -12.63
N PHE A 219 -25.31 -33.76 -11.74
CA PHE A 219 -24.99 -33.77 -10.29
C PHE A 219 -25.51 -35.05 -9.63
N ILE A 220 -24.66 -35.76 -8.96
CA ILE A 220 -25.02 -36.89 -8.08
C ILE A 220 -24.79 -36.47 -6.62
N ASN A 221 -23.59 -35.98 -6.32
CA ASN A 221 -23.29 -35.32 -5.05
C ASN A 221 -22.23 -34.24 -5.28
N ALA A 222 -21.78 -33.54 -4.22
CA ALA A 222 -20.91 -32.39 -4.30
C ALA A 222 -19.59 -32.61 -5.09
N THR A 223 -19.04 -33.82 -5.01
CA THR A 223 -17.76 -34.22 -5.64
C THR A 223 -17.87 -35.36 -6.61
N PHE A 224 -19.08 -35.89 -6.86
CA PHE A 224 -19.33 -36.99 -7.78
C PHE A 224 -20.36 -36.58 -8.82
N TRP A 225 -19.97 -36.60 -10.09
CA TRP A 225 -20.76 -36.17 -11.24
C TRP A 225 -20.77 -37.25 -12.31
N ARG A 226 -21.90 -37.38 -12.99
CA ARG A 226 -22.08 -38.36 -14.04
C ARG A 226 -22.10 -37.68 -15.39
N ARG A 227 -21.38 -38.27 -16.38
CA ARG A 227 -21.43 -37.82 -17.76
C ARG A 227 -22.81 -38.13 -18.34
N ARG A 228 -23.45 -37.16 -18.97
CA ARG A 228 -24.75 -37.34 -19.61
C ARG A 228 -24.53 -37.99 -20.98
N GLU A 229 -25.11 -39.17 -21.25
CA GLU A 229 -24.89 -39.94 -22.49
C GLU A 229 -25.46 -39.25 -23.74
N GLU A 230 -26.48 -38.38 -23.58
CA GLU A 230 -27.20 -37.74 -24.68
C GLU A 230 -26.56 -36.46 -25.26
N ARG A 231 -25.54 -35.91 -24.62
CA ARG A 231 -24.81 -34.75 -25.13
C ARG A 231 -23.39 -35.13 -25.49
N GLU A 232 -23.09 -35.02 -26.79
CA GLU A 232 -21.70 -34.96 -27.20
C GLU A 232 -20.99 -33.88 -26.37
N PRO A 233 -19.84 -34.19 -25.76
CA PRO A 233 -19.04 -33.14 -25.09
C PRO A 233 -18.81 -32.03 -26.11
N LEU A 234 -19.01 -30.76 -25.71
CA LEU A 234 -18.55 -29.66 -26.53
C LEU A 234 -17.06 -29.92 -26.80
N GLU A 235 -16.76 -30.34 -28.04
CA GLU A 235 -15.40 -30.61 -28.49
C GLU A 235 -14.54 -29.37 -28.15
N GLY A 236 -13.53 -29.55 -27.29
CA GLY A 236 -12.47 -28.61 -27.08
C GLY A 236 -12.26 -28.07 -25.67
N ASP A 237 -13.04 -28.42 -24.64
CA ASP A 237 -12.70 -28.03 -23.28
C ASP A 237 -11.87 -29.09 -22.57
N GLN A 238 -10.55 -28.85 -22.49
CA GLN A 238 -9.57 -29.72 -21.86
C GLN A 238 -9.94 -30.07 -20.40
N ASP A 239 -10.64 -29.16 -19.69
CA ASP A 239 -11.06 -29.41 -18.31
C ASP A 239 -12.08 -30.50 -18.18
N CYS A 240 -12.95 -30.70 -19.21
CA CYS A 240 -13.96 -31.78 -19.23
C CYS A 240 -13.34 -33.15 -19.38
N GLU A 241 -12.20 -33.25 -20.06
CA GLU A 241 -11.44 -34.50 -20.19
C GLU A 241 -10.58 -34.78 -18.96
N THR A 242 -10.09 -33.69 -18.32
CA THR A 242 -9.22 -33.76 -17.13
C THR A 242 -10.01 -34.12 -15.87
N TRP A 243 -11.30 -33.78 -15.81
CA TRP A 243 -12.15 -34.09 -14.67
C TRP A 243 -12.26 -35.58 -14.39
N ASN A 244 -12.11 -35.96 -13.13
CA ASN A 244 -12.34 -37.34 -12.66
C ASN A 244 -13.04 -37.32 -11.30
N ASN A 245 -13.92 -38.29 -11.05
CA ASN A 245 -14.58 -38.46 -9.77
C ASN A 245 -13.66 -39.03 -8.67
N ASP A 246 -12.43 -39.43 -9.01
CA ASP A 246 -11.43 -39.81 -8.02
C ASP A 246 -11.02 -38.62 -7.20
N ARG A 247 -11.08 -38.72 -5.86
CA ARG A 247 -10.75 -37.66 -4.92
C ARG A 247 -9.32 -37.13 -5.06
N THR A 248 -8.40 -37.98 -5.51
CA THR A 248 -6.99 -37.60 -5.70
C THR A 248 -6.76 -36.85 -7.01
N ILE A 249 -7.71 -36.90 -7.95
CA ILE A 249 -7.61 -36.34 -9.29
C ILE A 249 -8.54 -35.13 -9.42
N GLN A 250 -9.85 -35.33 -9.23
CA GLN A 250 -10.89 -34.30 -9.41
C GLN A 250 -10.56 -33.29 -10.54
N CYS A 251 -10.60 -31.99 -10.30
CA CYS A 251 -10.22 -30.95 -11.25
C CYS A 251 -8.91 -30.24 -10.89
N TYR A 252 -8.04 -30.84 -10.05
CA TYR A 252 -6.82 -30.17 -9.60
C TYR A 252 -5.85 -29.75 -10.74
N ASN A 253 -5.93 -30.45 -11.89
CA ASN A 253 -5.16 -30.11 -13.09
C ASN A 253 -5.94 -29.27 -14.11
N CYS A 254 -7.23 -28.96 -13.85
CA CYS A 254 -8.04 -28.13 -14.72
C CYS A 254 -7.61 -26.66 -14.71
N GLN A 255 -7.85 -25.96 -15.80
CA GLN A 255 -7.68 -24.51 -15.88
C GLN A 255 -8.65 -23.79 -14.93
N SER A 256 -9.87 -24.33 -14.75
CA SER A 256 -10.86 -23.83 -13.80
C SER A 256 -10.34 -23.81 -12.35
N CYS A 257 -9.55 -24.79 -11.93
CA CYS A 257 -8.91 -24.80 -10.61
C CYS A 257 -7.83 -23.71 -10.49
N LYS A 258 -6.97 -23.56 -11.51
CA LYS A 258 -5.98 -22.46 -11.57
C LYS A 258 -6.65 -21.09 -11.48
N ASP A 259 -7.73 -20.90 -12.22
CA ASP A 259 -8.50 -19.65 -12.23
C ASP A 259 -9.22 -19.41 -10.90
N GLY A 260 -9.72 -20.46 -10.24
CA GLY A 260 -10.30 -20.40 -8.90
C GLY A 260 -9.29 -19.92 -7.86
N PHE A 261 -8.11 -20.50 -7.85
CA PHE A 261 -7.00 -20.09 -6.99
C PHE A 261 -6.55 -18.64 -7.28
N LEU A 262 -6.36 -18.29 -8.56
CA LEU A 262 -6.04 -16.93 -8.99
C LEU A 262 -7.10 -15.93 -8.55
N ARG A 263 -8.39 -16.28 -8.62
CA ARG A 263 -9.50 -15.40 -8.22
C ARG A 263 -9.45 -15.13 -6.72
N THR A 264 -9.14 -16.15 -5.91
CA THR A 264 -8.96 -16.00 -4.45
C THR A 264 -7.81 -15.03 -4.12
N LEU A 265 -6.63 -15.24 -4.72
CA LEU A 265 -5.47 -14.38 -4.53
C LEU A 265 -5.75 -12.94 -4.97
N LYS A 266 -6.25 -12.76 -6.20
CA LYS A 266 -6.56 -11.44 -6.74
C LYS A 266 -7.55 -10.69 -5.86
N SER A 267 -8.60 -11.35 -5.39
CA SER A 267 -9.62 -10.71 -4.54
C SER A 267 -9.01 -10.15 -3.26
N LYS A 268 -8.12 -10.91 -2.61
CA LYS A 268 -7.44 -10.50 -1.37
C LYS A 268 -6.53 -9.29 -1.59
N TRP A 269 -5.62 -9.41 -2.54
CA TRP A 269 -4.61 -8.38 -2.82
C TRP A 269 -5.21 -7.12 -3.45
N TRP A 270 -6.23 -7.26 -4.27
CA TRP A 270 -6.97 -6.14 -4.85
C TRP A 270 -7.70 -5.32 -3.78
N LYS A 271 -8.35 -5.97 -2.81
CA LYS A 271 -8.98 -5.28 -1.66
C LYS A 271 -7.95 -4.50 -0.85
N LEU A 272 -6.79 -5.11 -0.57
CA LEU A 272 -5.68 -4.42 0.09
C LEU A 272 -5.20 -3.22 -0.74
N GLY A 273 -4.99 -3.39 -2.05
CA GLY A 273 -4.55 -2.34 -2.95
C GLY A 273 -5.49 -1.14 -2.96
N ILE A 274 -6.81 -1.37 -3.12
CA ILE A 274 -7.82 -0.28 -3.06
C ILE A 274 -7.77 0.42 -1.70
N PHE A 275 -7.71 -0.35 -0.61
CA PHE A 275 -7.62 0.23 0.72
C PHE A 275 -6.39 1.15 0.85
N LEU A 276 -5.21 0.72 0.40
CA LEU A 276 -4.00 1.51 0.44
C LEU A 276 -4.11 2.80 -0.39
N VAL A 277 -4.70 2.72 -1.59
CA VAL A 277 -4.94 3.90 -2.45
C VAL A 277 -5.85 4.90 -1.77
N LEU A 278 -7.00 4.45 -1.27
CA LEU A 278 -7.97 5.33 -0.61
C LEU A 278 -7.38 6.00 0.64
N MET A 279 -6.70 5.22 1.48
CA MET A 279 -6.09 5.75 2.71
C MET A 279 -4.94 6.70 2.41
N ALA A 280 -4.09 6.40 1.41
CA ALA A 280 -3.02 7.30 1.00
C ALA A 280 -3.57 8.64 0.51
N LEU A 281 -4.58 8.63 -0.37
CA LEU A 281 -5.21 9.85 -0.88
C LEU A 281 -5.84 10.67 0.25
N LEU A 282 -6.60 10.05 1.16
CA LEU A 282 -7.19 10.73 2.29
C LEU A 282 -6.12 11.38 3.18
N LEU A 283 -5.09 10.61 3.57
CA LEU A 283 -4.01 11.13 4.41
C LEU A 283 -3.23 12.25 3.71
N ILE A 284 -2.95 12.16 2.42
CA ILE A 284 -2.29 13.22 1.64
C ILE A 284 -3.12 14.51 1.72
N VAL A 285 -4.42 14.44 1.41
CA VAL A 285 -5.32 15.60 1.43
C VAL A 285 -5.36 16.22 2.83
N PHE A 286 -5.57 15.42 3.87
CA PHE A 286 -5.66 15.95 5.24
C PHE A 286 -4.33 16.54 5.74
N HIS A 287 -3.18 15.94 5.43
CA HIS A 287 -1.87 16.52 5.77
C HIS A 287 -1.63 17.85 5.04
N LEU A 288 -2.03 17.96 3.77
CA LEU A 288 -1.96 19.23 3.03
C LEU A 288 -2.87 20.30 3.66
N LEU A 289 -4.10 19.94 4.05
CA LEU A 289 -5.01 20.85 4.73
C LEU A 289 -4.45 21.31 6.10
N VAL A 290 -3.89 20.38 6.88
CA VAL A 290 -3.20 20.71 8.14
C VAL A 290 -2.04 21.68 7.90
N PHE A 291 -1.26 21.45 6.86
CA PHE A 291 -0.16 22.31 6.46
C PHE A 291 -0.65 23.71 6.09
N LEU A 292 -1.64 23.82 5.20
CA LEU A 292 -2.23 25.10 4.79
C LEU A 292 -2.81 25.88 5.99
N ALA A 293 -3.54 25.18 6.88
CA ALA A 293 -4.09 25.79 8.08
C ALA A 293 -2.98 26.29 9.03
N THR A 294 -1.87 25.54 9.15
CA THR A 294 -0.71 25.95 9.97
C THR A 294 0.03 27.13 9.35
N MET A 295 0.13 27.19 8.02
CA MET A 295 0.70 28.36 7.34
C MET A 295 -0.21 29.58 7.54
N TRP A 296 -1.53 29.42 7.41
CA TRP A 296 -2.48 30.52 7.65
C TRP A 296 -2.46 31.04 9.11
N GLU A 297 -2.16 30.19 10.07
CA GLU A 297 -1.99 30.59 11.48
C GLU A 297 -0.75 31.48 11.67
N ARG A 298 0.29 31.33 10.83
CA ARG A 298 1.57 32.04 10.95
C ARG A 298 1.62 33.37 10.21
N PHE A 299 0.80 33.54 9.18
CA PHE A 299 0.64 34.79 8.41
C PHE A 299 -0.62 35.55 8.84
#